data_b015b1bdea27e885e85f7114123a3a81
#
_entry.id   b015b1bdea27e885e85f7114123a3a81
#
_cell.length_a   1.000
_cell.length_b   1.000
_cell.length_c   1.000
_cell.angle_alpha   90.00
_cell.angle_beta   90.00
_cell.angle_gamma   90.00
#
_symmetry.space_group_name_H-M   'P 1'
#
loop_
_entity.id
_entity.type
_entity.pdbx_description
1 polymer ?
#
loop_
_entity_poly.entity_id
_entity_poly.type
_entity_poly.pdbx_seq_one_letter_code
_entity_poly.pdbx_strand_id
1 'polypeptide(L)'
;MNILVYKDEWSYSVINLFVENTVYFLRKKGHNVTIIDSNDADAINILLNIFNTQVVDLVINFGKATNPILNDGRPLYDAVNTTLLAAYFDHPAHHIPSLIENIKNFLCCFLDKQHVEYVNELLPNHHKISFFLPPGGLKESFEKDNQIKTFGEYKKQKSIDVVFIATPYKTFTRAWQNEDDFPKYILDETCDELLNDDYASVHQTFFNVCNKHGLKFSTIGKVQLSKFLVDIINYVRSYKRIEIIKKIAKSGLNITVCGDGWEELLKEYKNIIFVKAMDVRDSFEFIKKAKVLISNNPIFTQGANERPFTGMLNNTVVFSDRSRYYDEFFENEKDILYYSFNSLDKDIEKLKDILSDDKKLFDISQNAYEIANKYHTWENRVDTILDMVTLSKLMDK
;
A
#
# COMPACT_ATOMS: atom_id res chain seq x y z
N MET A 1 24.85 5.41 -10.90
CA MET A 1 23.93 6.55 -11.10
C MET A 1 24.00 7.48 -9.91
N ASN A 2 23.79 8.79 -10.14
CA ASN A 2 23.51 9.75 -9.07
C ASN A 2 21.98 9.84 -8.93
N ILE A 3 21.47 9.52 -7.77
CA ILE A 3 20.05 9.39 -7.52
C ILE A 3 19.64 10.34 -6.38
N LEU A 4 18.57 11.09 -6.56
CA LEU A 4 17.94 11.86 -5.51
C LEU A 4 16.69 11.12 -5.03
N VAL A 5 16.49 11.03 -3.72
CA VAL A 5 15.29 10.46 -3.13
C VAL A 5 14.67 11.49 -2.21
N TYR A 6 13.43 11.86 -2.47
CA TYR A 6 12.69 12.76 -1.60
C TYR A 6 12.19 12.03 -0.36
N LYS A 7 12.37 12.69 0.78
CA LYS A 7 11.77 12.33 2.05
C LYS A 7 10.78 13.42 2.44
N ASP A 8 9.62 13.04 2.93
CA ASP A 8 8.58 13.95 3.38
C ASP A 8 8.11 13.55 4.78
N GLU A 9 7.36 14.41 5.46
CA GLU A 9 6.76 14.08 6.74
C GLU A 9 5.44 13.33 6.52
N TRP A 10 5.43 12.04 6.87
CA TRP A 10 4.29 11.17 6.71
C TRP A 10 3.81 10.66 8.06
N SER A 11 2.50 10.60 8.23
CA SER A 11 1.89 10.03 9.42
C SER A 11 2.45 8.63 9.71
N TYR A 12 2.88 8.42 10.97
CA TYR A 12 3.40 7.16 11.47
C TYR A 12 4.67 6.64 10.76
N SER A 13 5.35 7.45 9.99
CA SER A 13 6.67 7.19 9.38
C SER A 13 6.78 5.98 8.44
N VAL A 14 5.69 5.37 8.00
CA VAL A 14 5.73 4.17 7.14
C VAL A 14 6.44 4.47 5.82
N ILE A 15 6.08 5.58 5.16
CA ILE A 15 6.71 5.99 3.89
C ILE A 15 8.18 6.34 4.11
N ASN A 16 8.55 6.90 5.25
CA ASN A 16 9.95 7.18 5.58
C ASN A 16 10.78 5.89 5.66
N LEU A 17 10.21 4.79 6.18
CA LEU A 17 10.87 3.49 6.11
C LEU A 17 11.00 2.96 4.69
N PHE A 18 10.04 3.24 3.79
CA PHE A 18 10.18 2.89 2.37
C PHE A 18 11.34 3.66 1.74
N VAL A 19 11.46 4.97 2.03
CA VAL A 19 12.60 5.79 1.60
C VAL A 19 13.92 5.21 2.12
N GLU A 20 14.01 4.94 3.41
CA GLU A 20 15.23 4.41 4.04
C GLU A 20 15.66 3.06 3.45
N ASN A 21 14.71 2.13 3.26
CA ASN A 21 14.96 0.84 2.62
C ASN A 21 15.43 1.03 1.17
N THR A 22 14.75 1.87 0.40
CA THR A 22 15.13 2.15 -0.98
C THR A 22 16.54 2.72 -1.06
N VAL A 23 16.87 3.72 -0.24
CA VAL A 23 18.20 4.33 -0.19
C VAL A 23 19.26 3.31 0.21
N TYR A 24 18.99 2.48 1.23
CA TYR A 24 19.92 1.45 1.68
C TYR A 24 20.27 0.48 0.55
N PHE A 25 19.27 -0.07 -0.14
CA PHE A 25 19.53 -1.05 -1.20
C PHE A 25 20.11 -0.41 -2.47
N LEU A 26 19.75 0.81 -2.82
CA LEU A 26 20.39 1.55 -3.92
C LEU A 26 21.89 1.77 -3.64
N ARG A 27 22.25 2.18 -2.41
CA ARG A 27 23.66 2.34 -2.01
C ARG A 27 24.40 1.02 -2.00
N LYS A 28 23.78 -0.06 -1.49
CA LYS A 28 24.34 -1.42 -1.52
C LYS A 28 24.64 -1.89 -2.94
N LYS A 29 23.87 -1.44 -3.93
CA LYS A 29 24.08 -1.72 -5.36
C LYS A 29 25.08 -0.76 -6.04
N GLY A 30 25.76 0.10 -5.27
CA GLY A 30 26.83 0.97 -5.76
C GLY A 30 26.36 2.29 -6.38
N HIS A 31 25.12 2.72 -6.12
CA HIS A 31 24.63 4.02 -6.56
C HIS A 31 24.97 5.12 -5.55
N ASN A 32 25.25 6.32 -6.05
CA ASN A 32 25.39 7.52 -5.22
C ASN A 32 23.99 8.10 -4.95
N VAL A 33 23.56 8.10 -3.69
CA VAL A 33 22.18 8.47 -3.32
C VAL A 33 22.19 9.61 -2.32
N THR A 34 21.54 10.71 -2.71
CA THR A 34 21.31 11.89 -1.85
C THR A 34 19.82 11.93 -1.45
N ILE A 35 19.55 12.16 -0.17
CA ILE A 35 18.19 12.36 0.36
C ILE A 35 17.91 13.86 0.42
N ILE A 36 16.77 14.28 -0.09
CA ILE A 36 16.22 15.64 0.05
C ILE A 36 15.03 15.58 1.00
N ASP A 37 15.12 16.26 2.12
CA ASP A 37 13.97 16.42 3.01
C ASP A 37 13.10 17.56 2.50
N SER A 38 11.87 17.27 2.10
CA SER A 38 10.94 18.27 1.55
C SER A 38 10.50 19.31 2.58
N ASN A 39 10.69 19.04 3.87
CA ASN A 39 10.34 19.94 4.96
C ASN A 39 11.50 20.84 5.38
N ASP A 40 12.70 20.63 4.84
CA ASP A 40 13.84 21.52 5.07
C ASP A 40 13.55 22.87 4.39
N ALA A 41 13.66 23.95 5.15
CA ALA A 41 13.45 25.30 4.63
C ALA A 41 14.41 25.66 3.48
N ASP A 42 15.57 24.99 3.41
CA ASP A 42 16.60 25.18 2.40
C ASP A 42 16.56 24.13 1.27
N ALA A 43 15.55 23.24 1.27
CA ALA A 43 15.46 22.11 0.34
C ALA A 43 15.61 22.51 -1.13
N ILE A 44 15.03 23.65 -1.55
CA ILE A 44 15.11 24.15 -2.93
C ILE A 44 16.55 24.56 -3.28
N ASN A 45 17.23 25.28 -2.38
CA ASN A 45 18.62 25.70 -2.63
C ASN A 45 19.57 24.50 -2.65
N ILE A 46 19.36 23.51 -1.77
CA ILE A 46 20.11 22.26 -1.76
C ILE A 46 19.90 21.54 -3.11
N LEU A 47 18.67 21.43 -3.57
CA LEU A 47 18.31 20.81 -4.84
C LEU A 47 19.01 21.51 -6.01
N LEU A 48 18.90 22.83 -6.11
CA LEU A 48 19.53 23.61 -7.17
C LEU A 48 21.06 23.49 -7.16
N ASN A 49 21.67 23.51 -5.97
CA ASN A 49 23.11 23.31 -5.84
C ASN A 49 23.55 21.92 -6.34
N ILE A 50 22.79 20.87 -6.06
CA ILE A 50 23.08 19.52 -6.55
C ILE A 50 23.03 19.50 -8.09
N PHE A 51 21.99 20.04 -8.70
CA PHE A 51 21.86 20.07 -10.16
C PHE A 51 22.90 20.97 -10.85
N ASN A 52 23.44 21.97 -10.16
CA ASN A 52 24.52 22.81 -10.66
C ASN A 52 25.90 22.14 -10.57
N THR A 53 26.08 21.18 -9.67
CA THR A 53 27.40 20.58 -9.36
C THR A 53 27.57 19.16 -9.92
N GLN A 54 26.48 18.46 -10.22
CA GLN A 54 26.53 17.08 -10.72
C GLN A 54 25.35 16.75 -11.63
N VAL A 55 25.54 15.77 -12.50
CA VAL A 55 24.45 15.18 -13.30
C VAL A 55 23.65 14.25 -12.39
N VAL A 56 22.33 14.45 -12.33
CA VAL A 56 21.38 13.57 -11.63
C VAL A 56 20.69 12.69 -12.65
N ASP A 57 20.81 11.38 -12.48
CA ASP A 57 20.25 10.38 -13.40
C ASP A 57 18.78 10.08 -13.13
N LEU A 58 18.39 10.11 -11.84
CA LEU A 58 17.07 9.69 -11.38
C LEU A 58 16.67 10.48 -10.12
N VAL A 59 15.44 10.92 -10.10
CA VAL A 59 14.76 11.44 -8.93
C VAL A 59 13.65 10.47 -8.54
N ILE A 60 13.59 10.05 -7.28
CA ILE A 60 12.52 9.18 -6.75
C ILE A 60 11.70 9.99 -5.75
N ASN A 61 10.38 10.02 -5.94
CA ASN A 61 9.44 10.62 -5.02
C ASN A 61 8.34 9.62 -4.65
N PHE A 62 8.01 9.57 -3.37
CA PHE A 62 6.96 8.69 -2.84
C PHE A 62 5.68 9.52 -2.60
N GLY A 63 4.60 9.16 -3.32
CA GLY A 63 3.26 9.72 -3.15
C GLY A 63 2.91 10.91 -4.02
N LYS A 64 3.86 11.56 -4.70
CA LYS A 64 3.59 12.70 -5.58
C LYS A 64 4.62 12.85 -6.70
N ALA A 65 4.25 13.55 -7.78
CA ALA A 65 5.17 14.05 -8.77
C ALA A 65 5.10 15.59 -8.75
N THR A 66 6.26 16.22 -8.66
CA THR A 66 6.40 17.68 -8.78
C THR A 66 7.64 17.97 -9.61
N ASN A 67 7.52 18.89 -10.56
CA ASN A 67 8.65 19.35 -11.37
C ASN A 67 8.87 20.84 -11.07
N PRO A 68 9.87 21.20 -10.25
CA PRO A 68 10.12 22.60 -9.92
C PRO A 68 10.31 23.44 -11.17
N ILE A 69 9.77 24.66 -11.19
CA ILE A 69 9.88 25.59 -12.29
C ILE A 69 11.07 26.52 -12.06
N LEU A 70 11.97 26.59 -13.04
CA LEU A 70 13.11 27.51 -13.05
C LEU A 70 12.65 28.96 -13.28
N ASN A 71 13.50 29.94 -12.97
CA ASN A 71 13.23 31.36 -13.15
C ASN A 71 12.90 31.74 -14.60
N ASP A 72 13.38 30.97 -15.59
CA ASP A 72 13.10 31.15 -17.01
C ASP A 72 11.80 30.43 -17.48
N GLY A 73 11.04 29.85 -16.55
CA GLY A 73 9.77 29.17 -16.80
C GLY A 73 9.88 27.72 -17.25
N ARG A 74 11.09 27.16 -17.39
CA ARG A 74 11.27 25.76 -17.76
C ARG A 74 11.13 24.83 -16.54
N PRO A 75 10.50 23.67 -16.69
CA PRO A 75 10.53 22.63 -15.66
C PRO A 75 11.95 22.11 -15.45
N LEU A 76 12.38 22.00 -14.19
CA LEU A 76 13.77 21.67 -13.83
C LEU A 76 14.22 20.32 -14.41
N TYR A 77 13.44 19.25 -14.18
CA TYR A 77 13.88 17.90 -14.60
C TYR A 77 13.95 17.76 -16.12
N ASP A 78 13.08 18.48 -16.85
CA ASP A 78 13.12 18.51 -18.31
C ASP A 78 14.33 19.31 -18.83
N ALA A 79 14.64 20.43 -18.17
CA ALA A 79 15.78 21.28 -18.53
C ALA A 79 17.12 20.56 -18.39
N VAL A 80 17.24 19.65 -17.42
CA VAL A 80 18.46 18.87 -17.16
C VAL A 80 18.37 17.41 -17.64
N ASN A 81 17.28 17.05 -18.32
CA ASN A 81 17.02 15.71 -18.85
C ASN A 81 17.11 14.59 -17.80
N THR A 82 16.62 14.84 -16.59
CA THR A 82 16.57 13.87 -15.49
C THR A 82 15.29 13.05 -15.55
N THR A 83 15.37 11.76 -15.21
CA THR A 83 14.18 10.90 -15.05
C THR A 83 13.55 11.14 -13.68
N LEU A 84 12.22 11.34 -13.63
CA LEU A 84 11.43 11.31 -12.40
C LEU A 84 10.69 9.99 -12.31
N LEU A 85 10.79 9.32 -11.16
CA LEU A 85 9.95 8.20 -10.75
C LEU A 85 9.08 8.64 -9.57
N ALA A 86 7.76 8.59 -9.74
CA ALA A 86 6.82 8.76 -8.64
C ALA A 86 6.15 7.42 -8.28
N ALA A 87 6.18 7.06 -7.00
CA ALA A 87 5.54 5.86 -6.46
C ALA A 87 4.27 6.23 -5.70
N TYR A 88 3.12 5.71 -6.14
CA TYR A 88 1.80 6.02 -5.58
C TYR A 88 1.26 4.85 -4.76
N PHE A 89 0.82 5.13 -3.52
CA PHE A 89 0.40 4.12 -2.54
C PHE A 89 -1.11 4.00 -2.35
N ASP A 90 -1.88 4.85 -3.01
CA ASP A 90 -3.34 4.80 -3.06
C ASP A 90 -3.83 4.61 -4.50
N HIS A 91 -5.14 4.45 -4.66
CA HIS A 91 -5.75 4.39 -5.98
C HIS A 91 -5.45 5.68 -6.78
N PRO A 92 -5.13 5.60 -8.09
CA PRO A 92 -4.75 6.76 -8.91
C PRO A 92 -5.77 7.91 -8.90
N ALA A 93 -7.05 7.62 -8.64
CA ALA A 93 -8.09 8.65 -8.50
C ALA A 93 -7.76 9.72 -7.44
N HIS A 94 -7.00 9.38 -6.40
CA HIS A 94 -6.51 10.33 -5.39
C HIS A 94 -5.39 11.25 -5.90
N HIS A 95 -4.74 10.87 -7.00
CA HIS A 95 -3.48 11.47 -7.45
C HIS A 95 -3.58 12.15 -8.82
N ILE A 96 -4.78 12.34 -9.35
CA ILE A 96 -4.98 12.91 -10.70
C ILE A 96 -4.17 14.19 -10.93
N PRO A 97 -4.18 15.20 -10.02
CA PRO A 97 -3.38 16.41 -10.23
C PRO A 97 -1.88 16.14 -10.41
N SER A 98 -1.33 15.18 -9.68
CA SER A 98 0.08 14.78 -9.76
C SER A 98 0.37 13.93 -11.01
N LEU A 99 -0.61 13.13 -11.46
CA LEU A 99 -0.45 12.24 -12.61
C LEU A 99 -0.52 12.99 -13.95
N ILE A 100 -1.18 14.14 -14.00
CA ILE A 100 -1.28 14.98 -15.23
C ILE A 100 -0.14 15.99 -15.37
N GLU A 101 0.81 16.00 -14.44
CA GLU A 101 2.00 16.86 -14.54
C GLU A 101 2.77 16.57 -15.84
N ASN A 102 3.10 17.64 -16.58
CA ASN A 102 3.80 17.52 -17.83
C ASN A 102 5.31 17.37 -17.59
N ILE A 103 5.78 16.14 -17.55
CA ILE A 103 7.19 15.79 -17.30
C ILE A 103 7.66 14.83 -18.40
N LYS A 104 8.69 15.22 -19.14
CA LYS A 104 9.18 14.48 -20.31
C LYS A 104 9.60 13.03 -20.00
N ASN A 105 10.42 12.86 -18.95
CA ASN A 105 10.93 11.54 -18.54
C ASN A 105 10.25 11.07 -17.26
N PHE A 106 8.92 10.91 -17.31
CA PHE A 106 8.12 10.55 -16.17
C PHE A 106 7.80 9.05 -16.13
N LEU A 107 8.27 8.39 -15.07
CA LEU A 107 7.90 7.04 -14.71
C LEU A 107 6.99 7.09 -13.49
N CYS A 108 5.94 6.29 -13.48
CA CYS A 108 5.08 6.15 -12.31
C CYS A 108 4.82 4.68 -11.99
N CYS A 109 4.73 4.36 -10.69
CA CYS A 109 4.42 3.01 -10.26
C CYS A 109 3.29 2.97 -9.23
N PHE A 110 2.58 1.84 -9.23
CA PHE A 110 1.36 1.64 -8.45
C PHE A 110 1.37 0.28 -7.77
N LEU A 111 0.65 0.17 -6.66
CA LEU A 111 0.57 -1.03 -5.83
C LEU A 111 -0.35 -2.12 -6.39
N ASP A 112 -1.09 -1.84 -7.48
CA ASP A 112 -2.03 -2.76 -8.09
C ASP A 112 -1.92 -2.74 -9.62
N LYS A 113 -2.00 -3.90 -10.26
CA LYS A 113 -1.93 -4.03 -11.73
C LYS A 113 -3.08 -3.26 -12.41
N GLN A 114 -4.26 -3.27 -11.82
CA GLN A 114 -5.43 -2.54 -12.35
C GLN A 114 -5.27 -1.01 -12.24
N HIS A 115 -4.48 -0.52 -11.29
CA HIS A 115 -4.17 0.90 -11.21
C HIS A 115 -3.29 1.35 -12.39
N VAL A 116 -2.38 0.49 -12.84
CA VAL A 116 -1.58 0.74 -14.07
C VAL A 116 -2.49 0.79 -15.30
N GLU A 117 -3.41 -0.17 -15.40
CA GLU A 117 -4.39 -0.22 -16.50
C GLU A 117 -5.26 1.04 -16.51
N TYR A 118 -5.79 1.45 -15.35
CA TYR A 118 -6.61 2.64 -15.20
C TYR A 118 -5.88 3.91 -15.63
N VAL A 119 -4.63 4.09 -15.20
CA VAL A 119 -3.84 5.27 -15.58
C VAL A 119 -3.52 5.27 -17.07
N ASN A 120 -3.16 4.14 -17.65
CA ASN A 120 -2.88 4.05 -19.09
C ASN A 120 -4.14 4.28 -19.94
N GLU A 121 -5.33 3.91 -19.45
CA GLU A 121 -6.60 4.20 -20.11
C GLU A 121 -6.96 5.69 -20.02
N LEU A 122 -6.78 6.33 -18.84
CA LEU A 122 -7.11 7.73 -18.63
C LEU A 122 -6.12 8.70 -19.26
N LEU A 123 -4.85 8.36 -19.27
CA LEU A 123 -3.75 9.22 -19.65
C LEU A 123 -2.84 8.50 -20.68
N PRO A 124 -3.38 8.10 -21.84
CA PRO A 124 -2.63 7.31 -22.80
C PRO A 124 -1.39 8.09 -23.30
N ASN A 125 -0.24 7.46 -23.24
CA ASN A 125 1.07 8.03 -23.66
C ASN A 125 1.51 9.28 -22.87
N HIS A 126 0.89 9.57 -21.73
CA HIS A 126 1.28 10.71 -20.90
C HIS A 126 2.55 10.42 -20.09
N HIS A 127 2.66 9.19 -19.57
CA HIS A 127 3.84 8.73 -18.85
C HIS A 127 4.73 7.90 -19.78
N LYS A 128 6.03 8.05 -19.60
CA LYS A 128 7.00 7.26 -20.38
C LYS A 128 6.88 5.77 -20.07
N ILE A 129 6.75 5.42 -18.77
CA ILE A 129 6.43 4.08 -18.30
C ILE A 129 5.52 4.17 -17.05
N SER A 130 4.41 3.45 -17.09
CA SER A 130 3.59 3.17 -15.90
C SER A 130 3.72 1.68 -15.57
N PHE A 131 4.06 1.33 -14.32
CA PHE A 131 4.31 -0.06 -13.96
C PHE A 131 3.80 -0.44 -12.58
N PHE A 132 3.63 -1.75 -12.37
CA PHE A 132 3.24 -2.33 -11.11
C PHE A 132 4.45 -2.49 -10.19
N LEU A 133 4.35 -1.97 -8.96
CA LEU A 133 5.36 -2.11 -7.92
C LEU A 133 4.68 -2.21 -6.55
N PRO A 134 4.37 -3.41 -6.06
CA PRO A 134 3.88 -3.56 -4.69
C PRO A 134 5.01 -3.22 -3.72
N PRO A 135 4.71 -2.75 -2.48
CA PRO A 135 5.77 -2.43 -1.52
C PRO A 135 6.49 -3.69 -1.06
N GLY A 136 7.70 -3.54 -0.57
CA GLY A 136 8.40 -4.58 0.18
C GLY A 136 7.95 -4.63 1.63
N GLY A 137 8.07 -5.77 2.27
CA GLY A 137 7.88 -5.90 3.71
C GLY A 137 8.98 -5.16 4.49
N LEU A 138 8.62 -4.73 5.69
CA LEU A 138 9.49 -3.99 6.59
C LEU A 138 10.05 -4.90 7.69
N LYS A 139 11.30 -4.67 8.07
CA LYS A 139 11.97 -5.27 9.22
C LYS A 139 12.51 -4.17 10.12
N GLU A 140 12.70 -4.48 11.40
CA GLU A 140 13.36 -3.56 12.33
C GLU A 140 14.81 -3.22 11.91
N SER A 141 15.50 -4.17 11.27
CA SER A 141 16.84 -3.99 10.73
C SER A 141 16.97 -4.67 9.38
N PHE A 142 17.58 -3.99 8.41
CA PHE A 142 17.82 -4.52 7.07
C PHE A 142 18.90 -5.61 7.06
N GLU A 143 19.84 -5.54 8.00
CA GLU A 143 21.06 -6.36 8.02
C GLU A 143 20.88 -7.64 8.80
N LYS A 144 19.89 -7.70 9.69
CA LYS A 144 19.68 -8.85 10.57
C LYS A 144 18.72 -9.85 9.96
N ASP A 145 19.09 -11.13 10.03
CA ASP A 145 18.14 -12.22 9.84
C ASP A 145 17.22 -12.27 11.08
N ASN A 146 15.94 -11.96 10.88
CA ASN A 146 14.94 -11.97 11.93
C ASN A 146 14.21 -13.32 12.05
N GLN A 147 14.59 -14.32 11.25
CA GLN A 147 13.90 -15.60 11.26
C GLN A 147 14.02 -16.32 12.61
N ILE A 148 12.90 -16.69 13.17
CA ILE A 148 12.83 -17.58 14.33
C ILE A 148 13.15 -19.01 13.84
N LYS A 149 14.19 -19.63 14.39
CA LYS A 149 14.67 -20.93 13.89
C LYS A 149 14.01 -22.13 14.55
N THR A 150 13.47 -21.98 15.75
CA THR A 150 12.91 -23.09 16.51
C THR A 150 11.52 -22.82 17.07
N PHE A 151 10.74 -23.89 17.21
CA PHE A 151 9.42 -23.79 17.82
C PHE A 151 9.47 -23.29 19.29
N GLY A 152 10.53 -23.61 20.02
CA GLY A 152 10.75 -23.12 21.38
C GLY A 152 10.93 -21.61 21.45
N GLU A 153 11.67 -21.02 20.50
CA GLU A 153 11.81 -19.56 20.38
C GLU A 153 10.48 -18.92 20.01
N TYR A 154 9.74 -19.50 19.05
CA TYR A 154 8.42 -19.04 18.65
C TYR A 154 7.48 -18.93 19.85
N LYS A 155 7.34 -19.99 20.65
CA LYS A 155 6.48 -20.00 21.85
C LYS A 155 6.88 -18.95 22.89
N LYS A 156 8.16 -18.67 23.05
CA LYS A 156 8.64 -17.64 23.99
C LYS A 156 8.30 -16.23 23.51
N GLN A 157 8.31 -16.01 22.21
CA GLN A 157 8.09 -14.67 21.64
C GLN A 157 6.61 -14.33 21.49
N LYS A 158 5.76 -15.31 21.13
CA LYS A 158 4.35 -15.09 20.82
C LYS A 158 3.51 -15.03 22.10
N SER A 159 3.05 -13.83 22.46
CA SER A 159 2.27 -13.55 23.68
C SER A 159 0.95 -12.80 23.39
N ILE A 160 0.69 -12.41 22.15
CA ILE A 160 -0.52 -11.74 21.67
C ILE A 160 -1.18 -12.69 20.67
N ASP A 161 -2.45 -13.04 20.85
CA ASP A 161 -3.12 -13.94 19.92
C ASP A 161 -3.31 -13.26 18.56
N VAL A 162 -3.98 -12.11 18.54
CA VAL A 162 -4.30 -11.39 17.30
C VAL A 162 -3.99 -9.91 17.45
N VAL A 163 -3.32 -9.32 16.45
CA VAL A 163 -3.07 -7.88 16.41
C VAL A 163 -3.59 -7.27 15.10
N PHE A 164 -4.13 -6.08 15.21
CA PHE A 164 -4.46 -5.22 14.07
C PHE A 164 -3.83 -3.84 14.26
N ILE A 165 -3.09 -3.35 13.25
CA ILE A 165 -2.35 -2.10 13.34
C ILE A 165 -2.79 -1.18 12.21
N ALA A 166 -3.75 -0.33 12.47
CA ALA A 166 -4.21 0.75 11.62
C ALA A 166 -5.26 1.60 12.36
N THR A 167 -5.42 2.86 11.99
CA THR A 167 -6.55 3.68 12.41
C THR A 167 -7.81 3.31 11.62
N PRO A 168 -9.02 3.45 12.17
CA PRO A 168 -10.24 3.39 11.37
C PRO A 168 -10.25 4.58 10.41
N TYR A 169 -10.78 4.39 9.22
CA TYR A 169 -11.11 5.54 8.38
C TYR A 169 -12.33 6.25 8.94
N LYS A 170 -12.40 7.58 8.80
CA LYS A 170 -13.50 8.39 9.37
C LYS A 170 -14.75 8.44 8.50
N THR A 171 -14.78 7.72 7.38
CA THR A 171 -15.90 7.75 6.43
C THR A 171 -16.90 6.64 6.78
N PHE A 172 -17.90 6.97 7.61
CA PHE A 172 -18.89 5.99 8.10
C PHE A 172 -20.19 6.00 7.29
N THR A 173 -20.39 7.00 6.44
CA THR A 173 -21.58 7.15 5.61
C THR A 173 -21.16 7.30 4.15
N ARG A 174 -22.07 6.97 3.24
CA ARG A 174 -21.89 7.18 1.81
C ARG A 174 -21.96 8.69 1.53
N ALA A 175 -20.81 9.32 1.26
CA ALA A 175 -20.67 10.76 1.13
C ALA A 175 -21.65 11.36 0.09
N TRP A 176 -21.86 10.62 -1.00
CA TRP A 176 -22.74 11.01 -2.11
C TRP A 176 -24.24 11.09 -1.78
N GLN A 177 -24.69 10.64 -0.62
CA GLN A 177 -26.10 10.75 -0.23
C GLN A 177 -26.57 12.21 -0.10
N ASN A 178 -25.65 13.13 0.12
CA ASN A 178 -25.93 14.57 0.25
C ASN A 178 -25.54 15.38 -1.00
N GLU A 179 -25.13 14.73 -2.08
CA GLU A 179 -24.74 15.38 -3.34
C GLU A 179 -25.77 15.10 -4.42
N ASP A 180 -26.01 16.07 -5.31
CA ASP A 180 -26.96 15.94 -6.43
C ASP A 180 -26.27 15.96 -7.81
N ASP A 181 -24.94 16.03 -7.84
CA ASP A 181 -24.14 16.18 -9.06
C ASP A 181 -24.12 14.93 -9.94
N PHE A 182 -24.47 13.75 -9.38
CA PHE A 182 -24.42 12.47 -10.08
C PHE A 182 -25.48 11.50 -9.55
N PRO A 183 -26.02 10.59 -10.39
CA PRO A 183 -27.05 9.65 -9.96
C PRO A 183 -26.62 8.75 -8.79
N LYS A 184 -27.21 8.97 -7.61
CA LYS A 184 -26.87 8.28 -6.36
C LYS A 184 -26.99 6.76 -6.47
N TYR A 185 -28.00 6.28 -7.20
CA TYR A 185 -28.24 4.84 -7.38
C TYR A 185 -27.08 4.14 -8.08
N ILE A 186 -26.34 4.82 -8.97
CA ILE A 186 -25.14 4.26 -9.62
C ILE A 186 -24.01 4.08 -8.61
N LEU A 187 -23.81 5.09 -7.74
CA LEU A 187 -22.79 5.04 -6.69
C LEU A 187 -23.13 3.98 -5.64
N ASP A 188 -24.42 3.86 -5.29
CA ASP A 188 -24.91 2.83 -4.37
C ASP A 188 -24.73 1.43 -4.94
N GLU A 189 -25.14 1.19 -6.19
CA GLU A 189 -24.98 -0.11 -6.87
C GLU A 189 -23.50 -0.48 -6.99
N THR A 190 -22.64 0.46 -7.40
CA THR A 190 -21.19 0.25 -7.45
C THR A 190 -20.64 -0.17 -6.10
N CYS A 191 -21.02 0.55 -5.05
CA CYS A 191 -20.58 0.27 -3.71
C CYS A 191 -21.04 -1.11 -3.23
N ASP A 192 -22.30 -1.48 -3.48
CA ASP A 192 -22.86 -2.77 -3.11
C ASP A 192 -22.17 -3.93 -3.84
N GLU A 193 -21.84 -3.78 -5.13
CA GLU A 193 -21.07 -4.77 -5.87
C GLU A 193 -19.66 -4.95 -5.26
N LEU A 194 -18.97 -3.85 -4.93
CA LEU A 194 -17.64 -3.89 -4.30
C LEU A 194 -17.63 -4.49 -2.89
N LEU A 195 -18.72 -4.35 -2.15
CA LEU A 195 -18.84 -4.96 -0.83
C LEU A 195 -19.08 -6.48 -0.92
N ASN A 196 -19.67 -6.96 -2.02
CA ASN A 196 -20.05 -8.36 -2.23
C ASN A 196 -19.03 -9.17 -3.06
N ASP A 197 -18.01 -8.52 -3.66
CA ASP A 197 -16.96 -9.20 -4.43
C ASP A 197 -15.58 -8.78 -3.92
N ASP A 198 -14.80 -9.75 -3.44
CA ASP A 198 -13.46 -9.50 -2.91
C ASP A 198 -12.43 -9.18 -4.00
N TYR A 199 -12.72 -9.48 -5.27
CA TYR A 199 -11.84 -9.25 -6.42
C TYR A 199 -12.31 -8.12 -7.34
N ALA A 200 -13.42 -7.47 -7.02
CA ALA A 200 -13.96 -6.39 -7.84
C ALA A 200 -13.05 -5.15 -7.84
N SER A 201 -12.72 -4.69 -9.04
CA SER A 201 -11.96 -3.45 -9.23
C SER A 201 -12.85 -2.23 -9.07
N VAL A 202 -12.43 -1.27 -8.28
CA VAL A 202 -13.24 -0.07 -8.00
C VAL A 202 -13.64 0.67 -9.28
N HIS A 203 -12.67 1.02 -10.11
CA HIS A 203 -12.95 1.79 -11.33
C HIS A 203 -13.67 0.97 -12.41
N GLN A 204 -13.32 -0.31 -12.57
CA GLN A 204 -14.02 -1.18 -13.55
C GLN A 204 -15.48 -1.38 -13.15
N THR A 205 -15.75 -1.68 -11.87
CA THR A 205 -17.12 -1.83 -11.36
C THR A 205 -17.91 -0.55 -11.57
N PHE A 206 -17.36 0.61 -11.21
CA PHE A 206 -18.02 1.90 -11.39
C PHE A 206 -18.38 2.17 -12.85
N PHE A 207 -17.45 2.02 -13.78
CA PHE A 207 -17.73 2.26 -15.19
C PHE A 207 -18.63 1.18 -15.81
N ASN A 208 -18.58 -0.06 -15.32
CA ASN A 208 -19.51 -1.11 -15.75
C ASN A 208 -20.94 -0.79 -15.31
N VAL A 209 -21.16 -0.35 -14.08
CA VAL A 209 -22.47 0.10 -13.59
C VAL A 209 -22.94 1.32 -14.39
N CYS A 210 -22.10 2.30 -14.65
CA CYS A 210 -22.43 3.43 -15.53
C CYS A 210 -22.91 2.95 -16.92
N ASN A 211 -22.15 2.06 -17.55
CA ASN A 211 -22.51 1.51 -18.87
C ASN A 211 -23.83 0.73 -18.85
N LYS A 212 -24.09 -0.06 -17.81
CA LYS A 212 -25.35 -0.78 -17.58
C LYS A 212 -26.55 0.15 -17.57
N HIS A 213 -26.38 1.37 -17.04
CA HIS A 213 -27.40 2.42 -17.01
C HIS A 213 -27.34 3.39 -18.20
N GLY A 214 -26.60 3.03 -19.28
CA GLY A 214 -26.55 3.79 -20.52
C GLY A 214 -25.64 5.03 -20.48
N LEU A 215 -24.88 5.24 -19.40
CA LEU A 215 -23.95 6.35 -19.27
C LEU A 215 -22.58 5.97 -19.84
N LYS A 216 -22.14 6.73 -20.84
CA LYS A 216 -20.81 6.54 -21.47
C LYS A 216 -20.02 7.84 -21.36
N PHE A 217 -18.77 7.74 -21.00
CA PHE A 217 -17.89 8.88 -20.77
C PHE A 217 -16.67 8.84 -21.68
N SER A 218 -16.29 10.01 -22.19
CA SER A 218 -14.96 10.22 -22.77
C SER A 218 -13.86 10.10 -21.70
N THR A 219 -12.62 10.01 -22.11
CA THR A 219 -11.46 10.02 -21.21
C THR A 219 -11.48 11.21 -20.25
N ILE A 220 -11.76 12.43 -20.77
CA ILE A 220 -11.89 13.64 -19.95
C ILE A 220 -13.03 13.49 -18.93
N GLY A 221 -14.19 12.97 -19.36
CA GLY A 221 -15.29 12.70 -18.45
C GLY A 221 -14.94 11.71 -17.35
N LYS A 222 -14.19 10.65 -17.68
CA LYS A 222 -13.71 9.68 -16.68
C LYS A 222 -12.76 10.32 -15.66
N VAL A 223 -11.88 11.23 -16.08
CA VAL A 223 -11.02 12.00 -15.17
C VAL A 223 -11.85 12.86 -14.21
N GLN A 224 -12.89 13.55 -14.71
CA GLN A 224 -13.78 14.38 -13.87
C GLN A 224 -14.56 13.55 -12.84
N LEU A 225 -14.86 12.28 -13.15
CA LEU A 225 -15.57 11.37 -12.26
C LEU A 225 -14.68 10.74 -11.17
N SER A 226 -13.37 10.97 -11.21
CA SER A 226 -12.43 10.41 -10.22
C SER A 226 -12.78 10.77 -8.78
N LYS A 227 -13.43 11.93 -8.54
CA LYS A 227 -13.93 12.31 -7.21
C LYS A 227 -14.89 11.29 -6.61
N PHE A 228 -15.80 10.73 -7.41
CA PHE A 228 -16.74 9.72 -6.94
C PHE A 228 -16.06 8.38 -6.65
N LEU A 229 -15.04 8.02 -7.43
CA LEU A 229 -14.20 6.85 -7.10
C LEU A 229 -13.52 7.01 -5.74
N VAL A 230 -13.01 8.21 -5.44
CA VAL A 230 -12.40 8.51 -4.12
C VAL A 230 -13.42 8.32 -2.99
N ASP A 231 -14.65 8.81 -3.15
CA ASP A 231 -15.71 8.68 -2.15
C ASP A 231 -16.11 7.22 -1.91
N ILE A 232 -16.26 6.44 -2.99
CA ILE A 232 -16.55 5.00 -2.93
C ILE A 232 -15.40 4.27 -2.24
N ILE A 233 -14.15 4.53 -2.63
CA ILE A 233 -12.96 3.93 -2.05
C ILE A 233 -12.91 4.17 -0.53
N ASN A 234 -13.11 5.42 -0.11
CA ASN A 234 -13.06 5.80 1.28
C ASN A 234 -14.13 5.08 2.12
N TYR A 235 -15.34 4.97 1.57
CA TYR A 235 -16.42 4.24 2.24
C TYR A 235 -16.13 2.72 2.32
N VAL A 236 -15.79 2.08 1.20
CA VAL A 236 -15.51 0.63 1.15
C VAL A 236 -14.35 0.25 2.08
N ARG A 237 -13.28 1.04 2.07
CA ARG A 237 -12.12 0.84 2.98
C ARG A 237 -12.53 0.96 4.44
N SER A 238 -13.33 1.97 4.78
CA SER A 238 -13.80 2.20 6.14
C SER A 238 -14.71 1.05 6.59
N TYR A 239 -15.72 0.73 5.79
CA TYR A 239 -16.68 -0.33 6.09
C TYR A 239 -16.01 -1.69 6.32
N LYS A 240 -15.25 -2.17 5.33
CA LYS A 240 -14.57 -3.48 5.40
C LYS A 240 -13.59 -3.54 6.59
N ARG A 241 -12.88 -2.43 6.88
CA ARG A 241 -11.94 -2.37 8.02
C ARG A 241 -12.64 -2.48 9.37
N ILE A 242 -13.75 -1.79 9.56
CA ILE A 242 -14.51 -1.84 10.81
C ILE A 242 -15.18 -3.21 10.95
N GLU A 243 -15.74 -3.74 9.89
CA GLU A 243 -16.49 -4.99 9.90
C GLU A 243 -15.60 -6.18 10.30
N ILE A 244 -14.38 -6.30 9.77
CA ILE A 244 -13.47 -7.39 10.17
C ILE A 244 -13.17 -7.35 11.68
N ILE A 245 -12.88 -6.17 12.24
CA ILE A 245 -12.57 -6.05 13.68
C ILE A 245 -13.79 -6.33 14.53
N LYS A 246 -14.97 -5.83 14.15
CA LYS A 246 -16.24 -6.13 14.81
C LYS A 246 -16.55 -7.62 14.84
N LYS A 247 -16.38 -8.31 13.74
CA LYS A 247 -16.64 -9.75 13.61
C LYS A 247 -15.69 -10.57 14.48
N ILE A 248 -14.40 -10.23 14.49
CA ILE A 248 -13.42 -10.87 15.36
C ILE A 248 -13.78 -10.62 16.84
N ALA A 249 -14.13 -9.39 17.20
CA ALA A 249 -14.54 -9.09 18.58
C ALA A 249 -15.80 -9.88 19.00
N LYS A 250 -16.82 -9.93 18.13
CA LYS A 250 -18.05 -10.72 18.36
C LYS A 250 -17.78 -12.21 18.50
N SER A 251 -16.76 -12.74 17.86
CA SER A 251 -16.41 -14.15 17.96
C SER A 251 -15.83 -14.55 19.33
N GLY A 252 -15.48 -13.57 20.17
CA GLY A 252 -14.87 -13.79 21.48
C GLY A 252 -13.35 -13.95 21.46
N LEU A 253 -12.69 -13.83 20.28
CA LEU A 253 -11.23 -13.81 20.20
C LEU A 253 -10.67 -12.54 20.85
N ASN A 254 -9.60 -12.69 21.63
CA ASN A 254 -8.83 -11.56 22.13
C ASN A 254 -8.06 -10.91 20.99
N ILE A 255 -8.23 -9.60 20.84
CA ILE A 255 -7.55 -8.84 19.82
C ILE A 255 -6.93 -7.56 20.40
N THR A 256 -5.68 -7.28 20.02
CA THR A 256 -5.03 -6.00 20.27
C THR A 256 -5.18 -5.11 19.02
N VAL A 257 -5.80 -3.95 19.18
CA VAL A 257 -6.06 -3.01 18.09
C VAL A 257 -5.25 -1.74 18.34
N CYS A 258 -4.27 -1.48 17.47
CA CYS A 258 -3.38 -0.33 17.56
C CYS A 258 -3.82 0.75 16.54
N GLY A 259 -4.21 1.92 17.06
CA GLY A 259 -4.64 3.06 16.26
C GLY A 259 -5.67 3.91 17.00
N ASP A 260 -5.68 5.20 16.74
CA ASP A 260 -6.62 6.12 17.38
C ASP A 260 -8.03 6.00 16.79
N GLY A 261 -9.06 6.21 17.61
CA GLY A 261 -10.47 6.24 17.22
C GLY A 261 -11.20 4.87 17.33
N TRP A 262 -10.52 3.78 17.64
CA TRP A 262 -11.15 2.46 17.77
C TRP A 262 -11.98 2.32 19.06
N GLU A 263 -11.48 2.88 20.16
CA GLU A 263 -12.17 2.78 21.46
C GLU A 263 -13.57 3.39 21.41
N GLU A 264 -13.73 4.53 20.73
CA GLU A 264 -15.03 5.18 20.54
C GLU A 264 -16.02 4.31 19.76
N LEU A 265 -15.53 3.52 18.81
CA LEU A 265 -16.33 2.69 17.91
C LEU A 265 -16.69 1.32 18.51
N LEU A 266 -15.82 0.76 19.36
CA LEU A 266 -15.89 -0.64 19.75
C LEU A 266 -15.76 -0.88 21.26
N LYS A 267 -15.98 0.14 22.11
CA LYS A 267 -15.87 0.07 23.57
C LYS A 267 -16.78 -0.95 24.25
N GLU A 268 -17.83 -1.39 23.56
CA GLU A 268 -18.73 -2.43 24.06
C GLU A 268 -18.09 -3.81 24.12
N TYR A 269 -17.03 -4.07 23.33
CA TYR A 269 -16.34 -5.35 23.28
C TYR A 269 -15.23 -5.41 24.33
N LYS A 270 -15.35 -6.32 25.30
CA LYS A 270 -14.39 -6.44 26.43
C LYS A 270 -13.15 -7.26 26.09
N ASN A 271 -13.13 -7.96 24.99
CA ASN A 271 -12.02 -8.76 24.45
C ASN A 271 -11.12 -7.98 23.50
N ILE A 272 -11.28 -6.64 23.38
CA ILE A 272 -10.38 -5.76 22.64
C ILE A 272 -9.46 -5.02 23.62
N ILE A 273 -8.16 -5.10 23.34
CA ILE A 273 -7.15 -4.24 23.96
C ILE A 273 -6.87 -3.09 23.02
N PHE A 274 -7.25 -1.87 23.41
CA PHE A 274 -7.00 -0.67 22.61
C PHE A 274 -5.62 -0.09 22.93
N VAL A 275 -4.83 0.16 21.88
CA VAL A 275 -3.52 0.79 21.96
C VAL A 275 -3.55 2.01 21.04
N LYS A 276 -3.00 3.14 21.51
CA LYS A 276 -2.93 4.37 20.71
C LYS A 276 -2.11 4.17 19.42
N ALA A 277 -2.33 5.04 18.47
CA ALA A 277 -1.49 5.11 17.27
C ALA A 277 -0.03 5.35 17.67
N MET A 278 0.89 4.75 16.93
CA MET A 278 2.32 4.76 17.21
C MET A 278 3.13 4.89 15.93
N ASP A 279 4.40 5.22 16.06
CA ASP A 279 5.35 5.14 14.95
C ASP A 279 5.46 3.68 14.44
N VAL A 280 5.71 3.53 13.15
CA VAL A 280 5.84 2.20 12.55
C VAL A 280 6.93 1.34 13.20
N ARG A 281 8.01 1.96 13.69
CA ARG A 281 9.09 1.23 14.37
C ARG A 281 8.64 0.61 15.68
N ASP A 282 7.80 1.32 16.45
CA ASP A 282 7.23 0.81 17.70
C ASP A 282 6.23 -0.34 17.42
N SER A 283 5.59 -0.32 16.24
CA SER A 283 4.64 -1.37 15.85
C SER A 283 5.29 -2.75 15.66
N PHE A 284 6.60 -2.81 15.34
CA PHE A 284 7.30 -4.09 15.19
C PHE A 284 7.28 -4.94 16.46
N GLU A 285 7.27 -4.32 17.63
CA GLU A 285 7.18 -5.07 18.89
C GLU A 285 5.85 -5.83 18.98
N PHE A 286 4.74 -5.19 18.61
CA PHE A 286 3.42 -5.84 18.58
C PHE A 286 3.37 -6.92 17.51
N ILE A 287 3.87 -6.66 16.31
CA ILE A 287 3.90 -7.64 15.22
C ILE A 287 4.69 -8.88 15.63
N LYS A 288 5.89 -8.72 16.19
CA LYS A 288 6.73 -9.85 16.64
C LYS A 288 6.09 -10.68 17.73
N LYS A 289 5.37 -10.05 18.67
CA LYS A 289 4.69 -10.73 19.77
C LYS A 289 3.37 -11.39 19.35
N ALA A 290 2.78 -10.99 18.23
CA ALA A 290 1.53 -11.54 17.77
C ALA A 290 1.68 -12.91 17.12
N LYS A 291 0.74 -13.84 17.40
CA LYS A 291 0.58 -15.08 16.64
C LYS A 291 0.06 -14.76 15.25
N VAL A 292 -0.97 -13.90 15.17
CA VAL A 292 -1.63 -13.51 13.92
C VAL A 292 -1.72 -12.00 13.80
N LEU A 293 -1.33 -11.49 12.64
CA LEU A 293 -1.52 -10.10 12.20
C LEU A 293 -2.68 -10.05 11.20
N ILE A 294 -3.68 -9.22 11.49
CA ILE A 294 -4.75 -8.97 10.53
C ILE A 294 -4.27 -7.94 9.51
N SER A 295 -4.47 -8.26 8.24
CA SER A 295 -4.34 -7.33 7.13
C SER A 295 -5.68 -7.13 6.44
N ASN A 296 -5.94 -5.89 6.03
CA ASN A 296 -7.12 -5.51 5.28
C ASN A 296 -6.71 -4.66 4.08
N ASN A 297 -7.01 -5.15 2.88
CA ASN A 297 -6.52 -4.62 1.61
C ASN A 297 -7.64 -4.46 0.55
N PRO A 298 -8.78 -3.86 0.87
CA PRO A 298 -10.02 -4.02 0.12
C PRO A 298 -10.05 -3.39 -1.28
N ILE A 299 -9.01 -2.64 -1.67
CA ILE A 299 -8.95 -1.94 -2.97
C ILE A 299 -7.78 -2.37 -3.85
N PHE A 300 -6.92 -3.27 -3.36
CA PHE A 300 -5.78 -3.80 -4.13
C PHE A 300 -6.06 -5.25 -4.53
N THR A 301 -7.01 -5.43 -5.42
CA THR A 301 -7.52 -6.76 -5.77
C THR A 301 -6.57 -7.56 -6.69
N GLN A 302 -5.62 -6.88 -7.34
CA GLN A 302 -4.51 -7.47 -8.10
C GLN A 302 -3.14 -6.94 -7.65
N GLY A 303 -3.07 -6.48 -6.41
CA GLY A 303 -1.89 -5.87 -5.83
C GLY A 303 -1.72 -6.21 -4.35
N ALA A 304 -0.92 -5.41 -3.67
CA ALA A 304 -0.63 -5.61 -2.25
C ALA A 304 -0.30 -4.31 -1.52
N ASN A 305 -0.53 -4.31 -0.20
CA ASN A 305 0.11 -3.37 0.71
C ASN A 305 1.31 -4.02 1.42
N GLU A 306 2.05 -3.26 2.23
CA GLU A 306 3.27 -3.73 2.91
C GLU A 306 3.00 -4.67 4.09
N ARG A 307 1.82 -4.58 4.70
CA ARG A 307 1.53 -5.19 6.01
C ARG A 307 1.62 -6.71 6.01
N PRO A 308 1.09 -7.45 5.02
CA PRO A 308 1.28 -8.89 4.97
C PRO A 308 2.74 -9.29 4.95
N PHE A 309 3.53 -8.67 4.09
CA PHE A 309 4.95 -8.98 3.96
C PHE A 309 5.74 -8.58 5.21
N THR A 310 5.36 -7.47 5.85
CA THR A 310 5.91 -7.05 7.14
C THR A 310 5.62 -8.08 8.23
N GLY A 311 4.38 -8.58 8.32
CA GLY A 311 4.03 -9.65 9.25
C GLY A 311 4.87 -10.91 9.03
N MET A 312 4.92 -11.39 7.79
CA MET A 312 5.68 -12.58 7.40
C MET A 312 7.18 -12.46 7.71
N LEU A 313 7.81 -11.33 7.35
CA LEU A 313 9.23 -11.06 7.63
C LEU A 313 9.55 -10.88 9.12
N ASN A 314 8.54 -10.75 9.97
CA ASN A 314 8.66 -10.71 11.43
C ASN A 314 8.09 -11.97 12.09
N ASN A 315 8.00 -13.09 11.35
CA ASN A 315 7.57 -14.42 11.80
C ASN A 315 6.16 -14.45 12.40
N THR A 316 5.25 -13.66 11.83
CA THR A 316 3.86 -13.57 12.28
C THR A 316 2.95 -14.06 11.16
N VAL A 317 2.04 -14.98 11.50
CA VAL A 317 1.05 -15.46 10.55
C VAL A 317 0.14 -14.31 10.15
N VAL A 318 -0.21 -14.21 8.88
CA VAL A 318 -1.07 -13.15 8.36
C VAL A 318 -2.45 -13.69 8.07
N PHE A 319 -3.48 -13.00 8.59
CA PHE A 319 -4.89 -13.23 8.24
C PHE A 319 -5.36 -12.05 7.40
N SER A 320 -5.56 -12.27 6.10
CA SER A 320 -5.81 -11.21 5.11
C SER A 320 -7.01 -11.51 4.24
N ASP A 321 -7.66 -10.44 3.75
CA ASP A 321 -8.49 -10.54 2.56
C ASP A 321 -7.68 -10.99 1.34
N ARG A 322 -8.38 -11.45 0.30
CA ARG A 322 -7.76 -12.01 -0.89
C ARG A 322 -7.29 -10.94 -1.85
N SER A 323 -6.23 -11.26 -2.58
CA SER A 323 -5.78 -10.55 -3.77
C SER A 323 -5.26 -11.58 -4.77
N ARG A 324 -5.49 -11.36 -6.07
CA ARG A 324 -4.92 -12.22 -7.12
C ARG A 324 -3.38 -12.23 -7.07
N TYR A 325 -2.78 -11.12 -6.61
CA TYR A 325 -1.33 -11.08 -6.42
C TYR A 325 -0.87 -11.98 -5.26
N TYR A 326 -1.63 -12.06 -4.17
CA TYR A 326 -1.28 -13.00 -3.09
C TYR A 326 -1.45 -14.46 -3.54
N ASP A 327 -2.49 -14.76 -4.33
CA ASP A 327 -2.74 -16.11 -4.84
C ASP A 327 -1.62 -16.61 -5.79
N GLU A 328 -0.79 -15.70 -6.38
CA GLU A 328 0.38 -16.07 -7.18
C GLU A 328 1.53 -16.65 -6.32
N PHE A 329 1.60 -16.33 -5.03
CA PHE A 329 2.74 -16.66 -4.15
C PHE A 329 2.38 -17.51 -2.95
N PHE A 330 1.15 -17.39 -2.42
CA PHE A 330 0.78 -17.96 -1.13
C PHE A 330 -0.41 -18.90 -1.25
N GLU A 331 -0.33 -20.01 -0.51
CA GLU A 331 -1.39 -21.01 -0.38
C GLU A 331 -2.09 -20.87 0.98
N ASN A 332 -3.42 -20.88 0.97
CA ASN A 332 -4.22 -20.75 2.19
C ASN A 332 -3.92 -21.89 3.19
N GLU A 333 -3.82 -21.55 4.48
CA GLU A 333 -3.50 -22.43 5.61
C GLU A 333 -2.09 -23.08 5.56
N LYS A 334 -1.28 -22.74 4.59
CA LYS A 334 0.10 -23.19 4.45
C LYS A 334 1.11 -22.06 4.65
N ASP A 335 0.85 -20.90 4.02
CA ASP A 335 1.74 -19.74 4.03
C ASP A 335 1.04 -18.47 4.53
N ILE A 336 -0.29 -18.43 4.40
CA ILE A 336 -1.15 -17.31 4.77
C ILE A 336 -2.51 -17.86 5.19
N LEU A 337 -3.26 -17.10 5.97
CA LEU A 337 -4.67 -17.37 6.25
C LEU A 337 -5.53 -16.34 5.53
N TYR A 338 -6.45 -16.79 4.69
CA TYR A 338 -7.36 -15.91 3.98
C TYR A 338 -8.74 -15.84 4.64
N TYR A 339 -9.35 -14.67 4.53
CA TYR A 339 -10.78 -14.49 4.75
C TYR A 339 -11.45 -13.85 3.53
N SER A 340 -12.75 -14.06 3.42
CA SER A 340 -13.64 -13.39 2.48
C SER A 340 -14.76 -12.71 3.24
N PHE A 341 -15.18 -11.52 2.81
CA PHE A 341 -16.33 -10.85 3.43
C PHE A 341 -17.63 -11.64 3.26
N ASN A 342 -17.71 -12.48 2.21
CA ASN A 342 -18.86 -13.38 1.99
C ASN A 342 -18.90 -14.60 2.93
N SER A 343 -17.77 -14.97 3.54
CA SER A 343 -17.65 -16.12 4.44
C SER A 343 -17.00 -15.77 5.77
N LEU A 344 -16.96 -14.49 6.14
CA LEU A 344 -16.13 -13.95 7.21
C LEU A 344 -16.36 -14.64 8.57
N ASP A 345 -17.60 -14.92 8.95
CA ASP A 345 -17.90 -15.63 10.20
C ASP A 345 -17.29 -17.05 10.21
N LYS A 346 -17.37 -17.78 9.09
CA LYS A 346 -16.78 -19.11 8.92
C LYS A 346 -15.26 -19.07 8.94
N ASP A 347 -14.67 -18.07 8.32
CA ASP A 347 -13.21 -17.92 8.25
C ASP A 347 -12.63 -17.51 9.62
N ILE A 348 -13.39 -16.76 10.43
CA ILE A 348 -13.03 -16.44 11.82
C ILE A 348 -13.10 -17.67 12.72
N GLU A 349 -14.10 -18.56 12.55
CA GLU A 349 -14.12 -19.82 13.29
C GLU A 349 -12.92 -20.71 12.97
N LYS A 350 -12.53 -20.80 11.69
CA LYS A 350 -11.28 -21.49 11.31
C LYS A 350 -10.03 -20.84 11.94
N LEU A 351 -10.00 -19.49 12.00
CA LEU A 351 -8.90 -18.78 12.66
C LEU A 351 -8.81 -19.19 14.14
N LYS A 352 -9.92 -19.35 14.85
CA LYS A 352 -9.92 -19.84 16.23
C LYS A 352 -9.31 -21.23 16.38
N ASP A 353 -9.71 -22.15 15.48
CA ASP A 353 -9.18 -23.51 15.48
C ASP A 353 -7.65 -23.50 15.27
N ILE A 354 -7.17 -22.69 14.34
CA ILE A 354 -5.73 -22.57 14.03
C ILE A 354 -4.99 -21.88 15.19
N LEU A 355 -5.57 -20.89 15.85
CA LEU A 355 -4.96 -20.22 17.01
C LEU A 355 -4.73 -21.15 18.19
N SER A 356 -5.47 -22.26 18.28
CA SER A 356 -5.28 -23.30 19.31
C SER A 356 -4.08 -24.21 19.04
N ASP A 357 -3.50 -24.20 17.84
CA ASP A 357 -2.36 -25.02 17.41
C ASP A 357 -1.10 -24.18 17.15
N ASP A 358 -0.33 -23.92 18.20
CA ASP A 358 0.92 -23.14 18.11
C ASP A 358 1.92 -23.78 17.14
N LYS A 359 1.91 -25.11 16.95
CA LYS A 359 2.82 -25.76 16.01
C LYS A 359 2.44 -25.48 14.57
N LYS A 360 1.14 -25.53 14.23
CA LYS A 360 0.64 -25.17 12.91
C LYS A 360 0.94 -23.71 12.59
N LEU A 361 0.74 -22.81 13.56
CA LEU A 361 1.07 -21.39 13.40
C LEU A 361 2.56 -21.17 13.14
N PHE A 362 3.44 -21.88 13.87
CA PHE A 362 4.87 -21.82 13.63
C PHE A 362 5.20 -22.26 12.20
N ASP A 363 4.68 -23.41 11.75
CA ASP A 363 4.96 -23.94 10.43
C ASP A 363 4.48 -22.99 9.30
N ILE A 364 3.27 -22.41 9.43
CA ILE A 364 2.77 -21.37 8.51
C ILE A 364 3.71 -20.17 8.50
N SER A 365 4.15 -19.70 9.68
CA SER A 365 5.01 -18.52 9.78
C SER A 365 6.39 -18.73 9.14
N GLN A 366 6.93 -19.96 9.19
CA GLN A 366 8.20 -20.30 8.53
C GLN A 366 8.06 -20.30 7.01
N ASN A 367 7.03 -20.96 6.49
CA ASN A 367 6.76 -20.97 5.04
C ASN A 367 6.56 -19.55 4.50
N ALA A 368 5.73 -18.74 5.20
CA ALA A 368 5.49 -17.36 4.87
C ALA A 368 6.77 -16.51 4.86
N TYR A 369 7.64 -16.70 5.89
CA TYR A 369 8.91 -15.99 5.97
C TYR A 369 9.81 -16.28 4.78
N GLU A 370 9.96 -17.53 4.38
CA GLU A 370 10.82 -17.95 3.26
C GLU A 370 10.35 -17.30 1.95
N ILE A 371 9.04 -17.33 1.66
CA ILE A 371 8.48 -16.73 0.46
C ILE A 371 8.65 -15.20 0.49
N ALA A 372 8.29 -14.55 1.60
CA ALA A 372 8.39 -13.10 1.73
C ALA A 372 9.85 -12.62 1.65
N ASN A 373 10.78 -13.33 2.27
CA ASN A 373 12.20 -12.99 2.24
C ASN A 373 12.82 -13.16 0.84
N LYS A 374 12.30 -14.08 0.03
CA LYS A 374 12.76 -14.31 -1.33
C LYS A 374 12.19 -13.31 -2.35
N TYR A 375 10.92 -12.95 -2.23
CA TYR A 375 10.20 -12.24 -3.29
C TYR A 375 9.64 -10.88 -2.89
N HIS A 376 9.51 -10.57 -1.59
CA HIS A 376 8.76 -9.41 -1.13
C HIS A 376 9.57 -8.49 -0.22
N THR A 377 10.88 -8.40 -0.45
CA THR A 377 11.78 -7.45 0.22
C THR A 377 11.88 -6.14 -0.55
N TRP A 378 12.35 -5.08 0.08
CA TRP A 378 12.70 -3.84 -0.60
C TRP A 378 13.88 -3.98 -1.57
N GLU A 379 14.77 -4.98 -1.37
CA GLU A 379 15.82 -5.29 -2.34
C GLU A 379 15.21 -5.68 -3.70
N ASN A 380 14.19 -6.55 -3.70
CA ASN A 380 13.46 -6.91 -4.93
C ASN A 380 12.77 -5.69 -5.59
N ARG A 381 12.25 -4.75 -4.79
CA ARG A 381 11.60 -3.53 -5.33
C ARG A 381 12.60 -2.60 -5.97
N VAL A 382 13.78 -2.43 -5.36
CA VAL A 382 14.88 -1.65 -5.94
C VAL A 382 15.37 -2.26 -7.25
N ASP A 383 15.46 -3.59 -7.37
CA ASP A 383 15.79 -4.25 -8.62
C ASP A 383 14.78 -3.89 -9.72
N THR A 384 13.48 -4.02 -9.43
CA THR A 384 12.43 -3.64 -10.39
C THR A 384 12.52 -2.16 -10.79
N ILE A 385 12.76 -1.25 -9.85
CA ILE A 385 12.95 0.18 -10.14
C ILE A 385 14.10 0.38 -11.12
N LEU A 386 15.24 -0.24 -10.85
CA LEU A 386 16.44 -0.10 -11.70
C LEU A 386 16.23 -0.69 -13.10
N ASP A 387 15.50 -1.80 -13.21
CA ASP A 387 15.13 -2.40 -14.49
C ASP A 387 14.24 -1.46 -15.31
N MET A 388 13.23 -0.85 -14.69
CA MET A 388 12.32 0.09 -15.37
C MET A 388 13.03 1.38 -15.79
N VAL A 389 13.94 1.90 -14.97
CA VAL A 389 14.78 3.05 -15.33
C VAL A 389 15.70 2.71 -16.50
N THR A 390 16.26 1.49 -16.53
CA THR A 390 17.09 1.02 -17.64
C THR A 390 16.27 0.89 -18.92
N LEU A 391 15.08 0.29 -18.84
CA LEU A 391 14.15 0.18 -19.97
C LEU A 391 13.78 1.55 -20.52
N SER A 392 13.49 2.52 -19.65
CA SER A 392 13.12 3.88 -20.08
C SER A 392 14.24 4.56 -20.88
N LYS A 393 15.52 4.34 -20.52
CA LYS A 393 16.68 4.87 -21.25
C LYS A 393 16.90 4.18 -22.60
N LEU A 394 16.46 2.93 -22.74
CA LEU A 394 16.53 2.21 -24.03
C LEU A 394 15.46 2.69 -25.02
N MET A 395 14.33 3.20 -24.53
CA MET A 395 13.27 3.77 -25.38
C MET A 395 13.64 5.12 -26.00
N ASP A 396 14.73 5.77 -25.53
CA ASP A 396 15.24 7.03 -26.09
C ASP A 396 16.25 6.82 -27.23
N LYS A 397 16.65 5.58 -27.50
CA LYS A 397 17.58 5.20 -28.58
C LYS A 397 16.85 4.73 -29.83
#